data_01a1413f592c28e63f756034d5c14786
#
_entry.id   01a1413f592c28e63f756034d5c14786
#
_cell.length_a   1.000
_cell.length_b   1.000
_cell.length_c   1.000
_cell.angle_alpha   90.00
_cell.angle_beta   90.00
_cell.angle_gamma   90.00
#
_symmetry.space_group_name_H-M   'P 1'
#
loop_
_entity.id
_entity.type
_entity.pdbx_description
1 polymer ?
#
loop_
_entity_poly.entity_id
_entity_poly.type
_entity_poly.pdbx_seq_one_letter_code
_entity_poly.pdbx_strand_id
1 'polypeptide(L)'
;MMKYFFITSFILLTFIGCELEDITIPFNFERDAPSWLKIKIDSLSNTNRYMYMKVFRYEWRGNYAYYIMNPISSCAYCELYDQNGNKINFSDDETFQDFLINKKNEILVWEWRK
;
A
#
# COMPACT_ATOMS: atom_id res chain seq x y z
N MET A 1 59.32 -14.99 -19.41
CA MET A 1 58.93 -14.51 -18.94
C MET A 1 57.79 -13.91 -19.16
N MET A 2 57.08 -13.76 -19.40
CA MET A 2 56.12 -13.23 -19.60
C MET A 2 55.01 -13.78 -19.17
N LYS A 3 54.57 -14.16 -18.77
CA LYS A 3 53.63 -14.80 -18.42
C LYS A 3 52.88 -14.18 -17.47
N TYR A 4 52.69 -13.24 -17.29
CA TYR A 4 52.09 -12.75 -16.31
C TYR A 4 51.04 -11.92 -16.70
N PHE A 5 50.66 -11.69 -17.36
CA PHE A 5 49.83 -10.84 -17.69
C PHE A 5 48.55 -11.30 -17.76
N PHE A 6 48.28 -12.19 -17.94
CA PHE A 6 47.08 -12.59 -18.21
C PHE A 6 46.24 -12.50 -17.10
N ILE A 7 46.53 -12.31 -16.16
CA ILE A 7 45.77 -12.34 -15.11
C ILE A 7 44.84 -11.33 -15.07
N THR A 8 44.86 -10.42 -15.48
CA THR A 8 44.02 -9.42 -15.32
C THR A 8 42.74 -9.47 -15.87
N SER A 9 42.31 -10.14 -16.41
CA SER A 9 41.21 -10.04 -17.02
C SER A 9 40.15 -10.48 -16.26
N PHE A 10 39.37 -10.57 -16.14
CA PHE A 10 38.34 -11.20 -15.57
C PHE A 10 37.69 -10.55 -14.47
N ILE A 11 37.89 -9.64 -14.15
CA ILE A 11 37.32 -9.15 -13.13
C ILE A 11 36.15 -8.44 -13.41
N LEU A 12 35.66 -8.12 -14.03
CA LEU A 12 34.67 -7.36 -14.20
C LEU A 12 33.42 -7.90 -14.28
N LEU A 13 32.90 -8.39 -14.29
CA LEU A 13 31.74 -8.90 -14.55
C LEU A 13 30.96 -9.04 -13.48
N THR A 14 30.88 -8.56 -12.68
CA THR A 14 30.21 -8.95 -11.67
C THR A 14 29.24 -8.02 -11.30
N PHE A 15 28.97 -7.14 -11.65
CA PHE A 15 28.06 -6.30 -11.14
C PHE A 15 26.92 -6.19 -11.89
N ILE A 16 26.50 -6.78 -12.46
CA ILE A 16 25.45 -6.67 -13.17
C ILE A 16 24.20 -6.93 -12.59
N GLY A 17 23.75 -7.53 -11.99
CA GLY A 17 22.45 -7.84 -11.64
C GLY A 17 21.80 -7.02 -10.70
N CYS A 18 22.31 -6.16 -10.15
CA CYS A 18 21.67 -5.52 -9.14
C CYS A 18 20.62 -4.62 -9.49
N GLU A 19 20.58 -4.12 -10.52
CA GLU A 19 19.62 -3.22 -10.73
C GLU A 19 18.31 -3.74 -10.91
N LEU A 20 18.17 -4.88 -11.05
CA LEU A 20 16.92 -5.37 -11.38
C LEU A 20 15.92 -5.27 -10.31
N GLU A 21 16.28 -5.25 -9.15
CA GLU A 21 15.33 -5.26 -8.18
C GLU A 21 14.65 -3.98 -8.04
N ASP A 22 14.98 -2.98 -8.66
CA ASP A 22 14.32 -1.76 -8.48
C ASP A 22 13.02 -1.72 -9.24
N ILE A 23 12.68 -2.71 -9.95
CA ILE A 23 11.47 -2.69 -10.70
C ILE A 23 10.35 -2.94 -9.77
N THR A 24 9.46 -1.98 -9.51
CA THR A 24 8.35 -2.19 -8.67
C THR A 24 7.14 -2.21 -9.53
N ILE A 25 6.28 -3.13 -9.36
CA ILE A 25 5.06 -3.24 -10.11
C ILE A 25 4.04 -2.40 -9.40
N PRO A 26 3.46 -1.40 -10.04
CA PRO A 26 2.52 -0.53 -9.36
C PRO A 26 1.25 -1.29 -8.96
N PHE A 27 0.59 -0.79 -7.96
CA PHE A 27 -0.63 -1.42 -7.46
C PHE A 27 -1.69 -1.37 -8.54
N ASN A 28 -2.36 -2.48 -8.75
CA ASN A 28 -3.42 -2.57 -9.73
C ASN A 28 -4.68 -2.98 -8.98
N PHE A 29 -5.69 -2.11 -8.96
CA PHE A 29 -6.87 -2.37 -8.15
C PHE A 29 -7.57 -3.67 -8.53
N GLU A 30 -7.71 -3.94 -9.82
CA GLU A 30 -8.41 -5.15 -10.22
C GLU A 30 -7.64 -6.41 -9.86
N ARG A 31 -6.32 -6.36 -9.90
CA ARG A 31 -5.51 -7.52 -9.60
C ARG A 31 -5.21 -7.66 -8.13
N ASP A 32 -4.91 -6.54 -7.46
CA ASP A 32 -4.33 -6.59 -6.13
C ASP A 32 -5.28 -6.29 -4.98
N ALA A 33 -6.42 -5.69 -5.22
CA ALA A 33 -7.32 -5.35 -4.14
C ALA A 33 -8.06 -6.60 -3.68
N PRO A 34 -8.28 -6.76 -2.38
CA PRO A 34 -9.02 -7.91 -1.91
C PRO A 34 -10.49 -7.84 -2.34
N SER A 35 -11.10 -9.00 -2.49
CA SER A 35 -12.46 -9.06 -2.97
C SER A 35 -13.43 -8.28 -2.10
N TRP A 36 -13.25 -8.33 -0.78
CA TRP A 36 -14.17 -7.63 0.10
C TRP A 36 -14.11 -6.12 -0.14
N LEU A 37 -12.92 -5.62 -0.49
CA LEU A 37 -12.77 -4.19 -0.72
C LEU A 37 -13.45 -3.77 -2.02
N LYS A 38 -13.34 -4.60 -3.05
CA LYS A 38 -14.00 -4.30 -4.32
C LYS A 38 -15.51 -4.23 -4.13
N ILE A 39 -16.06 -5.17 -3.38
CA ILE A 39 -17.48 -5.21 -3.14
C ILE A 39 -17.92 -4.00 -2.33
N LYS A 40 -17.12 -3.65 -1.32
CA LYS A 40 -17.46 -2.52 -0.48
C LYS A 40 -17.41 -1.21 -1.26
N ILE A 41 -16.39 -1.01 -2.06
CA ILE A 41 -16.26 0.20 -2.86
C ILE A 41 -17.41 0.29 -3.86
N ASP A 42 -17.77 -0.82 -4.48
CA ASP A 42 -18.85 -0.80 -5.43
C ASP A 42 -20.16 -0.39 -4.74
N SER A 43 -20.39 -0.87 -3.56
CA SER A 43 -21.58 -0.52 -2.82
C SER A 43 -21.58 0.95 -2.40
N LEU A 44 -20.46 1.44 -1.89
CA LEU A 44 -20.40 2.82 -1.42
C LEU A 44 -20.40 3.83 -2.55
N SER A 45 -19.81 3.48 -3.68
CA SER A 45 -19.72 4.42 -4.78
C SER A 45 -21.05 4.68 -5.44
N ASN A 46 -22.08 3.89 -5.09
CA ASN A 46 -23.38 4.12 -5.63
C ASN A 46 -24.21 5.07 -4.77
N THR A 47 -23.62 5.66 -3.74
CA THR A 47 -24.37 6.60 -2.90
C THR A 47 -23.66 7.94 -2.91
N ASN A 48 -24.43 9.00 -2.75
CA ASN A 48 -23.83 10.33 -2.73
C ASN A 48 -23.11 10.62 -1.43
N ARG A 49 -23.30 9.78 -0.43
CA ARG A 49 -22.67 10.02 0.87
C ARG A 49 -21.16 9.82 0.81
N TYR A 50 -20.66 9.10 -0.21
CA TYR A 50 -19.25 8.84 -0.33
C TYR A 50 -18.67 9.49 -1.58
N MET A 51 -19.32 10.54 -2.07
CA MET A 51 -18.82 11.22 -3.25
C MET A 51 -17.40 11.75 -3.02
N TYR A 52 -16.56 11.58 -3.98
CA TYR A 52 -15.16 11.98 -3.95
C TYR A 52 -14.32 11.19 -2.93
N MET A 53 -14.77 10.03 -2.50
CA MET A 53 -13.97 9.25 -1.56
C MET A 53 -12.70 8.72 -2.21
N LYS A 54 -11.70 8.48 -1.39
CA LYS A 54 -10.46 7.87 -1.81
C LYS A 54 -10.18 6.72 -0.88
N VAL A 55 -9.48 5.71 -1.37
CA VAL A 55 -9.13 4.57 -0.54
C VAL A 55 -7.62 4.45 -0.54
N PHE A 56 -7.05 4.39 0.66
CA PHE A 56 -5.61 4.27 0.82
C PHE A 56 -5.28 2.96 1.49
N ARG A 57 -4.08 2.43 1.25
CA ARG A 57 -3.59 1.26 1.95
C ARG A 57 -2.33 1.64 2.68
N TYR A 58 -2.22 1.20 3.92
CA TYR A 58 -1.03 1.41 4.72
C TYR A 58 -0.51 0.07 5.19
N GLU A 59 0.74 0.02 5.61
CA GLU A 59 1.26 -1.14 6.31
C GLU A 59 1.36 -0.76 7.77
N TRP A 60 0.85 -1.60 8.63
CA TRP A 60 0.87 -1.35 10.07
C TRP A 60 0.92 -2.69 10.79
N ARG A 61 1.90 -2.84 11.66
CA ARG A 61 2.08 -4.06 12.44
C ARG A 61 2.15 -5.30 11.57
N GLY A 62 2.83 -5.18 10.45
CA GLY A 62 3.03 -6.33 9.58
C GLY A 62 1.85 -6.71 8.70
N ASN A 63 0.77 -5.94 8.74
CA ASN A 63 -0.40 -6.24 7.94
C ASN A 63 -0.84 -5.01 7.17
N TYR A 64 -1.70 -5.20 6.20
CA TYR A 64 -2.23 -4.08 5.47
C TYR A 64 -3.46 -3.55 6.17
N ALA A 65 -3.64 -2.24 6.13
CA ALA A 65 -4.84 -1.58 6.62
C ALA A 65 -5.37 -0.70 5.50
N TYR A 66 -6.68 -0.76 5.26
CA TYR A 66 -7.30 0.01 4.18
C TYR A 66 -8.19 1.09 4.77
N TYR A 67 -7.98 2.31 4.34
CA TYR A 67 -8.72 3.45 4.88
C TYR A 67 -9.61 4.02 3.77
N ILE A 68 -10.91 4.05 4.00
CA ILE A 68 -11.83 4.66 3.05
C ILE A 68 -12.03 6.09 3.54
N MET A 69 -11.40 7.05 2.88
CA MET A 69 -11.47 8.43 3.31
C MET A 69 -12.67 9.07 2.64
N ASN A 70 -13.60 9.55 3.45
CA ASN A 70 -14.78 10.20 2.95
C ASN A 70 -14.65 11.69 3.21
N PRO A 71 -14.44 12.51 2.19
CA PRO A 71 -14.20 13.94 2.41
C PRO A 71 -15.40 14.69 2.96
N ILE A 72 -16.59 14.09 2.89
CA ILE A 72 -17.75 14.75 3.42
C ILE A 72 -17.84 14.50 4.91
N SER A 73 -17.19 13.48 5.41
CA SER A 73 -17.22 13.17 6.83
C SER A 73 -16.08 13.86 7.55
N SER A 74 -16.31 14.31 8.75
CA SER A 74 -15.24 14.94 9.52
C SER A 74 -14.49 13.92 10.37
N CYS A 75 -14.83 12.65 10.26
CA CYS A 75 -14.21 11.64 11.12
C CYS A 75 -12.99 11.05 10.44
N ALA A 76 -11.80 11.27 11.03
CA ALA A 76 -10.58 10.75 10.47
C ALA A 76 -10.41 9.29 10.86
N TYR A 77 -10.10 8.46 9.90
CA TYR A 77 -9.82 7.03 10.09
C TYR A 77 -11.00 6.24 10.70
N CYS A 78 -12.21 6.75 10.53
CA CYS A 78 -13.34 5.99 11.04
C CYS A 78 -13.68 4.80 10.17
N GLU A 79 -13.37 4.84 8.89
CA GLU A 79 -13.61 3.71 8.02
C GLU A 79 -12.26 3.06 7.72
N LEU A 80 -11.69 2.41 8.71
CA LEU A 80 -10.41 1.74 8.57
C LEU A 80 -10.62 0.25 8.77
N TYR A 81 -10.10 -0.56 7.85
CA TYR A 81 -10.34 -1.99 7.85
C TYR A 81 -9.03 -2.76 7.73
N ASP A 82 -8.98 -3.94 8.31
CA ASP A 82 -7.79 -4.76 8.21
C ASP A 82 -7.80 -5.51 6.88
N GLN A 83 -6.79 -6.31 6.63
CA GLN A 83 -6.67 -6.96 5.33
C GLN A 83 -7.75 -8.00 5.08
N ASN A 84 -8.47 -8.42 6.09
CA ASN A 84 -9.55 -9.37 5.92
C ASN A 84 -10.92 -8.69 5.85
N GLY A 85 -10.97 -7.38 5.92
CA GLY A 85 -12.21 -6.64 5.80
C GLY A 85 -12.91 -6.37 7.12
N ASN A 86 -12.25 -6.63 8.24
CA ASN A 86 -12.83 -6.34 9.53
C ASN A 86 -12.49 -4.92 9.95
N LYS A 87 -13.47 -4.21 10.47
CA LYS A 87 -13.23 -2.84 10.84
C LYS A 87 -12.29 -2.77 12.02
N ILE A 88 -11.31 -1.87 11.96
CA ILE A 88 -10.38 -1.69 13.05
C ILE A 88 -10.97 -0.64 13.97
N ASN A 89 -11.25 -1.03 15.19
CA ASN A 89 -11.77 -0.10 16.16
C ASN A 89 -10.72 0.10 17.22
N PHE A 90 -10.32 1.34 17.44
CA PHE A 90 -9.29 1.62 18.42
C PHE A 90 -9.99 1.77 19.78
N SER A 91 -9.72 0.83 20.66
CA SER A 91 -10.37 0.87 21.95
C SER A 91 -9.70 1.86 22.89
N ASP A 92 -8.50 2.31 22.59
CA ASP A 92 -7.83 3.26 23.44
C ASP A 92 -7.02 4.21 22.56
N ASP A 93 -6.64 5.32 23.18
CA ASP A 93 -5.91 6.33 22.45
C ASP A 93 -4.50 5.89 22.12
N GLU A 94 -3.93 5.01 22.91
CA GLU A 94 -2.57 4.58 22.69
C GLU A 94 -2.44 3.78 21.41
N THR A 95 -3.38 2.89 21.14
CA THR A 95 -3.34 2.11 19.91
C THR A 95 -3.58 3.00 18.70
N PHE A 96 -4.44 3.99 18.83
CA PHE A 96 -4.70 4.91 17.74
C PHE A 96 -3.45 5.74 17.46
N GLN A 97 -2.76 6.19 18.48
CA GLN A 97 -1.53 6.95 18.28
C GLN A 97 -0.45 6.07 17.65
N ASP A 98 -0.41 4.79 18.03
CA ASP A 98 0.54 3.88 17.43
C ASP A 98 0.29 3.76 15.93
N PHE A 99 -0.98 3.71 15.52
CA PHE A 99 -1.29 3.64 14.11
C PHE A 99 -0.84 4.92 13.42
N LEU A 100 -1.14 6.08 13.99
CA LEU A 100 -0.79 7.33 13.34
C LEU A 100 0.72 7.50 13.18
N ILE A 101 1.49 7.04 14.15
CA ILE A 101 2.93 7.23 14.11
C ILE A 101 3.63 6.15 13.30
N ASN A 102 3.15 4.93 13.34
CA ASN A 102 3.87 3.81 12.77
C ASN A 102 3.33 3.26 11.46
N LYS A 103 2.21 3.75 10.96
CA LYS A 103 1.75 3.31 9.67
C LYS A 103 2.74 3.79 8.61
N LYS A 104 2.92 3.02 7.57
CA LYS A 104 3.87 3.38 6.54
C LYS A 104 3.43 2.91 5.18
N ASN A 105 4.14 3.33 4.18
CA ASN A 105 3.94 2.89 2.79
C ASN A 105 2.52 3.14 2.29
N GLU A 106 2.06 4.39 2.48
CA GLU A 106 0.73 4.76 2.04
C GLU A 106 0.66 4.75 0.52
N ILE A 107 -0.36 4.11 -0.04
CA ILE A 107 -0.57 4.18 -1.47
C ILE A 107 -2.04 4.43 -1.70
N LEU A 108 -2.35 5.14 -2.78
CA LEU A 108 -3.73 5.37 -3.16
C LEU A 108 -4.19 4.14 -3.93
N VAL A 109 -5.21 3.48 -3.44
CA VAL A 109 -5.69 2.25 -4.01
C VAL A 109 -6.83 2.51 -4.98
N TRP A 110 -7.70 3.44 -4.70
CA TRP A 110 -8.86 3.72 -5.51
C TRP A 110 -9.33 5.15 -5.27
N GLU A 111 -9.90 5.76 -6.26
CA GLU A 111 -10.34 7.12 -6.14
C GLU A 111 -11.65 7.28 -6.88
N TRP A 112 -12.59 8.00 -6.31
CA TRP A 112 -13.88 8.24 -6.92
C TRP A 112 -13.69 8.96 -8.25
N ARG A 113 -14.39 8.49 -9.26
CA ARG A 113 -14.35 9.17 -10.53
C ARG A 113 -15.76 9.35 -11.00
N LYS A 114 -16.06 10.51 -11.51
CA LYS A 114 -17.35 10.75 -11.96
C LYS A 114 -17.53 10.46 -13.38
#